data_4dfb1cafcf9819978a3254f347f98819
#
_entry.id   4dfb1cafcf9819978a3254f347f98819
#
_cell.length_a   1.000
_cell.length_b   1.000
_cell.length_c   1.000
_cell.angle_alpha   90.00
_cell.angle_beta   90.00
_cell.angle_gamma   90.00
#
_symmetry.space_group_name_H-M   'P 1'
#
loop_
_entity.id
_entity.type
_entity.pdbx_description
1 polymer ?
#
loop_
_entity_poly.entity_id
_entity_poly.type
_entity_poly.pdbx_seq_one_letter_code
_entity_poly.pdbx_strand_id
1 'polypeptide(L)'
;LPAIPGFGLDKIGEFIVKERDQDFVRGFLLSFYGWAPSLQRAVEENLVEAYTWPIGIISRWFKAVAVGSPGVFSRVGLGTFLDPRQDNCFLNDLARERRTARVELVYIDGREYLLYKAPKPNVGIIRATTADELGNLSMEQEAIYGSALSIVEAVKANPGGLVLAQVLRVVTLGEIHPKHVVVPGPLVDYVVVARRGTEAEKFHWQTASFDLNPIISGDAPYRAGYEPLPLGLEKAVARRVVLELLRVVEEVGRPIVINLGVGIPAAVADVVREEGLDDVIHMTVESGPWGGVALMDLDFGAAMGHYAVLPMPDQFILYEGGAIDATSLGFMQVDELGNVNSAFAPGRITGPGGFPIIATGSPRVYFAGAFTAGKRDIRVANCRLAIAQDGPIVKFVKRVFKIVFNAGYALEEGKVVMYITERAVFKLTPTGVELVEVAPGVDVEKDVVKKMEFVPKIGKLEEMDKRVFCEGKLGLRREALRLLRR
;
A
#
# COMPACT_ATOMS: atom_id res chain seq x y z
N LEU A 1 -11.49 -0.05 14.36
CA LEU A 1 -10.69 0.61 13.31
C LEU A 1 -9.35 -0.09 13.04
N PRO A 2 -9.27 -1.38 12.72
CA PRO A 2 -8.05 -1.92 12.15
C PRO A 2 -7.89 -1.36 10.73
N ALA A 3 -6.69 -0.99 10.35
CA ALA A 3 -6.46 -0.48 8.99
C ALA A 3 -6.76 -1.55 7.92
N ILE A 4 -6.35 -2.79 8.20
CA ILE A 4 -6.62 -3.98 7.38
C ILE A 4 -7.09 -5.08 8.32
N PRO A 5 -8.26 -5.70 8.09
CA PRO A 5 -8.75 -6.80 8.91
C PRO A 5 -7.94 -8.07 8.62
N GLY A 6 -7.53 -8.76 9.69
CA GLY A 6 -7.06 -10.14 9.59
C GLY A 6 -8.20 -11.14 9.75
N PHE A 7 -7.86 -12.43 9.71
CA PHE A 7 -8.82 -13.53 9.85
C PHE A 7 -9.67 -13.47 11.13
N GLY A 8 -9.12 -12.92 12.23
CA GLY A 8 -9.87 -12.75 13.47
C GLY A 8 -11.07 -11.83 13.33
N LEU A 9 -10.96 -10.76 12.54
CA LEU A 9 -12.06 -9.84 12.30
C LEU A 9 -13.13 -10.44 11.38
N ASP A 10 -12.77 -11.34 10.47
CA ASP A 10 -13.74 -12.01 9.60
C ASP A 10 -14.71 -12.91 10.38
N LYS A 11 -14.31 -13.47 11.53
CA LYS A 11 -15.21 -14.18 12.46
C LYS A 11 -16.35 -13.29 12.98
N ILE A 12 -16.09 -11.99 13.16
CA ILE A 12 -17.13 -11.01 13.49
C ILE A 12 -18.08 -10.86 12.29
N GLY A 13 -17.55 -10.82 11.08
CA GLY A 13 -18.35 -10.82 9.84
C GLY A 13 -19.25 -12.06 9.74
N GLU A 14 -18.72 -13.26 10.00
CA GLU A 14 -19.49 -14.50 10.05
C GLU A 14 -20.65 -14.41 11.05
N PHE A 15 -20.37 -13.92 12.26
CA PHE A 15 -21.39 -13.73 13.29
C PHE A 15 -22.50 -12.76 12.84
N ILE A 16 -22.12 -11.60 12.28
CA ILE A 16 -23.06 -10.60 11.79
C ILE A 16 -23.97 -11.17 10.69
N VAL A 17 -23.40 -11.90 9.73
CA VAL A 17 -24.17 -12.52 8.64
C VAL A 17 -25.13 -13.58 9.16
N LYS A 18 -24.71 -14.35 10.17
CA LYS A 18 -25.49 -15.43 10.76
C LYS A 18 -26.64 -14.89 11.60
N GLU A 19 -26.35 -14.02 12.56
CA GLU A 19 -27.34 -13.55 13.55
C GLU A 19 -28.18 -12.39 13.03
N ARG A 20 -27.70 -11.64 12.02
CA ARG A 20 -28.36 -10.45 11.43
C ARG A 20 -28.69 -9.35 12.44
N ASP A 21 -27.96 -9.33 13.55
CA ASP A 21 -28.15 -8.35 14.62
C ASP A 21 -27.35 -7.07 14.30
N GLN A 22 -28.05 -6.02 13.90
CA GLN A 22 -27.47 -4.71 13.56
C GLN A 22 -27.04 -3.90 14.79
N ASP A 23 -27.48 -4.30 15.98
CA ASP A 23 -27.12 -3.63 17.24
C ASP A 23 -25.79 -4.15 17.81
N PHE A 24 -25.37 -5.36 17.42
CA PHE A 24 -24.11 -5.95 17.87
C PHE A 24 -22.88 -5.16 17.40
N VAL A 25 -22.83 -4.82 16.13
CA VAL A 25 -21.77 -3.97 15.55
C VAL A 25 -22.41 -2.97 14.61
N ARG A 26 -22.24 -1.70 14.91
CA ARG A 26 -22.81 -0.62 14.10
C ARG A 26 -22.16 -0.51 12.72
N GLY A 27 -20.83 -0.58 12.65
CA GLY A 27 -20.13 -0.44 11.38
C GLY A 27 -18.61 -0.53 11.48
N PHE A 28 -17.97 -0.44 10.32
CA PHE A 28 -16.53 -0.53 10.16
C PHE A 28 -15.99 0.64 9.36
N LEU A 29 -14.83 1.15 9.80
CA LEU A 29 -13.98 2.05 9.02
C LEU A 29 -12.64 1.36 8.82
N LEU A 30 -12.38 0.90 7.59
CA LEU A 30 -11.20 0.12 7.22
C LEU A 30 -10.55 0.70 5.96
N SER A 31 -9.28 0.45 5.74
CA SER A 31 -8.63 0.82 4.48
C SER A 31 -8.76 -0.26 3.40
N PHE A 32 -9.02 -1.50 3.80
CA PHE A 32 -9.13 -2.63 2.89
C PHE A 32 -10.00 -3.73 3.48
N TYR A 33 -10.93 -4.28 2.71
CA TYR A 33 -11.87 -5.34 3.11
C TYR A 33 -11.55 -6.69 2.46
N GLY A 34 -10.61 -6.73 1.50
CA GLY A 34 -10.43 -7.85 0.58
C GLY A 34 -10.02 -9.19 1.22
N TRP A 35 -9.53 -9.19 2.46
CA TRP A 35 -9.15 -10.41 3.18
C TRP A 35 -10.18 -10.87 4.22
N ALA A 36 -11.35 -10.28 4.21
CA ALA A 36 -12.44 -10.61 5.14
C ALA A 36 -13.74 -10.87 4.37
N PRO A 37 -13.89 -12.05 3.73
CA PRO A 37 -15.00 -12.36 2.84
C PRO A 37 -16.38 -12.34 3.55
N SER A 38 -16.45 -12.79 4.80
CA SER A 38 -17.69 -12.73 5.57
C SER A 38 -18.09 -11.30 5.92
N LEU A 39 -17.09 -10.46 6.20
CA LEU A 39 -17.32 -9.04 6.42
C LEU A 39 -17.74 -8.32 5.13
N GLN A 40 -17.12 -8.67 3.97
CA GLN A 40 -17.58 -8.16 2.68
C GLN A 40 -19.05 -8.47 2.45
N ARG A 41 -19.47 -9.71 2.72
CA ARG A 41 -20.86 -10.15 2.61
C ARG A 41 -21.78 -9.36 3.53
N ALA A 42 -21.39 -9.12 4.79
CA ALA A 42 -22.16 -8.29 5.71
C ALA A 42 -22.37 -6.86 5.19
N VAL A 43 -21.37 -6.29 4.51
CA VAL A 43 -21.43 -4.98 3.86
C VAL A 43 -22.33 -5.00 2.61
N GLU A 44 -22.20 -6.02 1.76
CA GLU A 44 -23.03 -6.20 0.55
C GLU A 44 -24.51 -6.40 0.88
N GLU A 45 -24.80 -7.15 1.94
CA GLU A 45 -26.16 -7.35 2.47
C GLU A 45 -26.69 -6.15 3.29
N ASN A 46 -25.89 -5.06 3.37
CA ASN A 46 -26.25 -3.82 4.07
C ASN A 46 -26.60 -4.02 5.57
N LEU A 47 -25.91 -4.96 6.23
CA LEU A 47 -26.12 -5.30 7.64
C LEU A 47 -25.37 -4.37 8.60
N VAL A 48 -24.30 -3.74 8.15
CA VAL A 48 -23.42 -2.83 8.90
C VAL A 48 -23.02 -1.62 8.08
N GLU A 49 -22.75 -0.49 8.72
CA GLU A 49 -22.17 0.67 8.04
C GLU A 49 -20.74 0.35 7.57
N ALA A 50 -20.38 0.67 6.33
CA ALA A 50 -19.05 0.43 5.81
C ALA A 50 -18.44 1.68 5.19
N TYR A 51 -17.26 2.04 5.71
CA TYR A 51 -16.47 3.19 5.30
C TYR A 51 -15.06 2.75 4.91
N THR A 52 -14.44 3.44 3.95
CA THR A 52 -13.03 3.18 3.62
C THR A 52 -12.23 4.47 3.50
N TRP A 53 -11.11 4.53 4.22
CA TRP A 53 -10.10 5.58 4.15
C TRP A 53 -8.73 5.00 3.80
N PRO A 54 -7.82 5.79 3.22
CA PRO A 54 -6.42 5.38 3.09
C PRO A 54 -5.80 5.03 4.43
N ILE A 55 -5.00 3.97 4.48
CA ILE A 55 -4.44 3.45 5.75
C ILE A 55 -3.63 4.51 6.50
N GLY A 56 -2.85 5.35 5.81
CA GLY A 56 -2.09 6.40 6.46
C GLY A 56 -2.97 7.56 6.97
N ILE A 57 -4.15 7.80 6.38
CA ILE A 57 -5.13 8.72 6.95
C ILE A 57 -5.67 8.16 8.27
N ILE A 58 -6.02 6.85 8.32
CA ILE A 58 -6.47 6.20 9.54
C ILE A 58 -5.40 6.29 10.63
N SER A 59 -4.15 5.96 10.30
CA SER A 59 -3.05 5.95 11.26
C SER A 59 -2.75 7.35 11.82
N ARG A 60 -2.79 8.38 11.00
CA ARG A 60 -2.61 9.78 11.41
C ARG A 60 -3.83 10.36 12.12
N TRP A 61 -5.03 9.84 11.80
CA TRP A 61 -6.26 10.28 12.45
C TRP A 61 -6.22 10.01 13.95
N PHE A 62 -5.64 8.90 14.41
CA PHE A 62 -5.44 8.65 15.83
C PHE A 62 -4.64 9.78 16.50
N LYS A 63 -3.49 10.19 15.91
CA LYS A 63 -2.67 11.30 16.44
C LYS A 63 -3.44 12.63 16.42
N ALA A 64 -4.19 12.90 15.37
CA ALA A 64 -4.96 14.12 15.24
C ALA A 64 -6.05 14.25 16.31
N VAL A 65 -6.83 13.20 16.54
CA VAL A 65 -7.89 13.24 17.57
C VAL A 65 -7.36 13.21 19.00
N ALA A 66 -6.16 12.64 19.20
CA ALA A 66 -5.47 12.67 20.48
C ALA A 66 -5.17 14.10 20.95
N VAL A 67 -4.82 15.01 20.05
CA VAL A 67 -4.57 16.42 20.37
C VAL A 67 -5.81 17.32 20.22
N GLY A 68 -7.01 16.72 20.10
CA GLY A 68 -8.27 17.46 20.02
C GLY A 68 -8.60 18.03 18.63
N SER A 69 -7.85 17.66 17.58
CA SER A 69 -8.22 18.06 16.23
C SER A 69 -9.58 17.46 15.82
N PRO A 70 -10.40 18.17 15.01
CA PRO A 70 -11.67 17.66 14.53
C PRO A 70 -11.53 16.47 13.56
N GLY A 71 -10.33 16.16 13.09
CA GLY A 71 -10.00 15.11 12.15
C GLY A 71 -8.65 15.35 11.49
N VAL A 72 -8.38 14.67 10.38
CA VAL A 72 -7.17 14.85 9.58
C VAL A 72 -7.47 15.74 8.38
N PHE A 73 -6.71 16.81 8.24
CA PHE A 73 -6.65 17.59 7.00
C PHE A 73 -5.60 16.99 6.07
N SER A 74 -5.97 16.78 4.82
CA SER A 74 -5.07 16.25 3.80
C SER A 74 -5.53 16.63 2.41
N ARG A 75 -4.60 16.70 1.45
CA ARG A 75 -4.93 16.78 0.03
C ARG A 75 -5.09 15.40 -0.62
N VAL A 76 -4.71 14.34 0.08
CA VAL A 76 -4.91 12.95 -0.35
C VAL A 76 -6.38 12.70 -0.58
N GLY A 77 -6.72 12.21 -1.76
CA GLY A 77 -8.10 11.87 -2.13
C GLY A 77 -8.88 12.97 -2.85
N LEU A 78 -8.34 14.18 -3.01
CA LEU A 78 -8.99 15.22 -3.82
C LEU A 78 -9.26 14.72 -5.26
N GLY A 79 -10.51 14.92 -5.73
CA GLY A 79 -10.95 14.46 -7.04
C GLY A 79 -11.04 12.96 -7.23
N THR A 80 -10.84 12.16 -6.15
CA THR A 80 -11.00 10.71 -6.16
C THR A 80 -12.36 10.29 -5.56
N PHE A 81 -12.62 9.00 -5.47
CA PHE A 81 -13.82 8.47 -4.82
C PHE A 81 -14.00 8.93 -3.35
N LEU A 82 -12.93 9.40 -2.69
CA LEU A 82 -12.96 9.94 -1.32
C LEU A 82 -13.52 11.35 -1.25
N ASP A 83 -13.45 12.08 -2.34
CA ASP A 83 -13.93 13.47 -2.43
C ASP A 83 -15.46 13.50 -2.26
N PRO A 84 -16.03 14.37 -1.40
CA PRO A 84 -17.47 14.47 -1.22
C PRO A 84 -18.23 14.86 -2.49
N ARG A 85 -17.54 15.39 -3.51
CA ARG A 85 -18.08 15.64 -4.84
C ARG A 85 -18.24 14.38 -5.68
N GLN A 86 -17.72 13.23 -5.19
CA GLN A 86 -17.79 11.90 -5.78
C GLN A 86 -18.59 10.95 -4.85
N ASP A 87 -17.97 9.94 -4.25
CA ASP A 87 -18.61 8.91 -3.41
C ASP A 87 -18.53 9.15 -1.89
N ASN A 88 -17.59 9.98 -1.42
CA ASN A 88 -17.38 10.32 -0.01
C ASN A 88 -17.06 9.13 0.92
N CYS A 89 -16.21 8.22 0.53
CA CYS A 89 -15.77 7.06 1.34
C CYS A 89 -16.86 6.02 1.72
N PHE A 90 -18.09 6.18 1.30
CA PHE A 90 -19.18 5.26 1.65
C PHE A 90 -19.15 4.02 0.75
N LEU A 91 -19.22 2.83 1.35
CA LEU A 91 -19.22 1.58 0.60
C LEU A 91 -20.61 0.96 0.44
N ASN A 92 -21.59 1.36 1.26
CA ASN A 92 -22.97 0.86 1.19
C ASN A 92 -23.99 1.94 1.55
N ASP A 93 -25.28 1.60 1.48
CA ASP A 93 -26.37 2.56 1.67
C ASP A 93 -26.51 2.98 3.13
N LEU A 94 -26.34 2.05 4.09
CA LEU A 94 -26.33 2.41 5.52
C LEU A 94 -25.28 3.47 5.85
N ALA A 95 -24.08 3.36 5.25
CA ALA A 95 -23.03 4.34 5.46
C ALA A 95 -23.38 5.70 4.85
N ARG A 96 -24.06 5.72 3.67
CA ARG A 96 -24.55 6.97 3.04
C ARG A 96 -25.61 7.65 3.86
N GLU A 97 -26.51 6.88 4.46
CA GLU A 97 -27.59 7.38 5.30
C GLU A 97 -27.06 7.92 6.65
N ARG A 98 -26.29 7.11 7.36
CA ARG A 98 -25.89 7.40 8.75
C ARG A 98 -24.70 8.34 8.87
N ARG A 99 -23.77 8.29 7.92
CA ARG A 99 -22.59 9.20 7.81
C ARG A 99 -21.77 9.30 9.10
N THR A 100 -21.64 8.20 9.84
CA THR A 100 -20.89 8.12 11.11
C THR A 100 -19.40 8.49 10.89
N ALA A 101 -18.78 8.01 9.81
CA ALA A 101 -17.52 8.52 9.31
C ALA A 101 -17.77 9.19 7.96
N ARG A 102 -17.05 10.29 7.68
CA ARG A 102 -17.22 11.07 6.45
C ARG A 102 -16.00 11.87 6.10
N VAL A 103 -15.99 12.38 4.89
CA VAL A 103 -14.99 13.32 4.38
C VAL A 103 -15.71 14.64 4.03
N GLU A 104 -15.12 15.76 4.42
CA GLU A 104 -15.63 17.10 4.13
C GLU A 104 -14.61 17.85 3.28
N LEU A 105 -15.07 18.57 2.25
CA LEU A 105 -14.24 19.50 1.49
C LEU A 105 -14.13 20.80 2.27
N VAL A 106 -12.92 21.27 2.50
CA VAL A 106 -12.64 22.53 3.20
C VAL A 106 -11.64 23.37 2.43
N TYR A 107 -11.73 24.68 2.58
CA TYR A 107 -10.84 25.65 1.95
C TYR A 107 -10.01 26.33 3.05
N ILE A 108 -8.69 26.26 2.92
CA ILE A 108 -7.73 26.90 3.83
C ILE A 108 -6.77 27.72 2.94
N ASP A 109 -6.70 29.02 3.16
CA ASP A 109 -5.86 29.95 2.38
C ASP A 109 -6.05 29.81 0.84
N GLY A 110 -7.29 29.61 0.42
CA GLY A 110 -7.65 29.46 -0.98
C GLY A 110 -7.32 28.10 -1.61
N ARG A 111 -6.85 27.13 -0.82
CA ARG A 111 -6.54 25.77 -1.28
C ARG A 111 -7.55 24.76 -0.77
N GLU A 112 -7.85 23.78 -1.60
CA GLU A 112 -8.72 22.67 -1.25
C GLU A 112 -7.99 21.65 -0.35
N TYR A 113 -8.71 21.19 0.68
CA TYR A 113 -8.32 20.08 1.55
C TYR A 113 -9.53 19.19 1.81
N LEU A 114 -9.28 17.92 2.09
CA LEU A 114 -10.26 17.01 2.65
C LEU A 114 -10.05 16.92 4.16
N LEU A 115 -11.14 17.04 4.91
CA LEU A 115 -11.17 16.81 6.35
C LEU A 115 -11.84 15.47 6.63
N TYR A 116 -11.07 14.51 7.10
CA TYR A 116 -11.49 13.16 7.45
C TYR A 116 -11.98 13.09 8.88
N LYS A 117 -13.26 12.78 9.08
CA LYS A 117 -13.95 12.81 10.39
C LYS A 117 -14.57 11.47 10.73
N ALA A 118 -14.31 10.99 11.93
CA ALA A 118 -14.95 9.83 12.55
C ALA A 118 -15.12 10.04 14.06
N PRO A 119 -15.96 9.25 14.75
CA PRO A 119 -16.08 9.28 16.21
C PRO A 119 -14.74 8.96 16.87
N LYS A 120 -14.41 9.66 17.96
CA LYS A 120 -13.21 9.38 18.75
C LYS A 120 -13.28 8.00 19.38
N PRO A 121 -12.19 7.21 19.42
CA PRO A 121 -12.18 5.90 20.02
C PRO A 121 -12.17 6.02 21.55
N ASN A 122 -12.97 5.18 22.21
CA ASN A 122 -13.01 5.06 23.68
C ASN A 122 -12.44 3.73 24.18
N VAL A 123 -12.21 2.76 23.30
CA VAL A 123 -11.53 1.49 23.60
C VAL A 123 -10.45 1.26 22.56
N GLY A 124 -9.23 0.97 23.01
CA GLY A 124 -8.10 0.56 22.20
C GLY A 124 -7.73 -0.88 22.52
N ILE A 125 -7.65 -1.72 21.49
CA ILE A 125 -7.13 -3.08 21.61
C ILE A 125 -5.85 -3.12 20.78
N ILE A 126 -4.72 -3.34 21.46
CA ILE A 126 -3.41 -3.39 20.84
C ILE A 126 -2.72 -4.72 21.13
N ARG A 127 -1.68 -4.98 20.40
CA ARG A 127 -0.81 -6.13 20.58
C ARG A 127 0.60 -5.65 20.87
N ALA A 128 1.31 -6.40 21.73
CA ALA A 128 2.73 -6.21 22.00
C ALA A 128 3.36 -7.57 22.31
N THR A 129 4.68 -7.65 22.31
CA THR A 129 5.38 -8.91 22.59
C THR A 129 5.47 -9.18 24.08
N THR A 130 5.97 -8.21 24.84
CA THR A 130 6.26 -8.34 26.26
C THR A 130 5.63 -7.21 27.04
N ALA A 131 5.07 -7.50 28.22
CA ALA A 131 4.76 -6.54 29.25
C ALA A 131 5.67 -6.73 30.47
N ASP A 132 5.96 -5.68 31.23
CA ASP A 132 6.50 -5.84 32.58
C ASP A 132 5.40 -5.73 33.65
N GLU A 133 5.78 -5.85 34.92
CA GLU A 133 4.86 -5.80 36.08
C GLU A 133 4.15 -4.43 36.24
N LEU A 134 4.65 -3.35 35.65
CA LEU A 134 3.98 -2.04 35.59
C LEU A 134 3.07 -1.90 34.36
N GLY A 135 3.07 -2.87 33.45
CA GLY A 135 2.33 -2.81 32.21
C GLY A 135 3.05 -2.06 31.07
N ASN A 136 4.36 -1.75 31.21
CA ASN A 136 5.14 -1.23 30.10
C ASN A 136 5.25 -2.26 29.00
N LEU A 137 5.01 -1.85 27.73
CA LEU A 137 4.95 -2.77 26.60
C LEU A 137 6.13 -2.59 25.65
N SER A 138 6.72 -3.70 25.20
CA SER A 138 7.70 -3.73 24.12
C SER A 138 7.23 -4.61 22.97
N MET A 139 7.73 -4.36 21.76
CA MET A 139 7.27 -4.97 20.50
C MET A 139 8.43 -5.65 19.76
N GLU A 140 9.36 -6.24 20.48
CA GLU A 140 10.59 -6.80 19.92
C GLU A 140 10.39 -7.98 18.96
N GLN A 141 9.30 -8.73 19.09
CA GLN A 141 8.96 -9.86 18.19
C GLN A 141 7.78 -9.56 17.26
N GLU A 142 7.24 -8.35 17.31
CA GLU A 142 6.23 -7.92 16.35
C GLU A 142 6.89 -7.60 15.00
N ALA A 143 6.26 -7.98 13.91
CA ALA A 143 6.77 -7.70 12.57
C ALA A 143 6.84 -6.20 12.25
N ILE A 144 5.92 -5.43 12.83
CA ILE A 144 5.79 -3.96 12.66
C ILE A 144 5.22 -3.33 13.94
N TYR A 145 5.51 -2.07 14.18
CA TYR A 145 4.89 -1.31 15.27
C TYR A 145 3.41 -0.96 14.99
N GLY A 146 3.01 -0.93 13.73
CA GLY A 146 1.67 -0.48 13.33
C GLY A 146 1.36 0.92 13.86
N SER A 147 0.14 1.10 14.38
CA SER A 147 -0.32 2.34 15.02
C SER A 147 -0.52 2.18 16.53
N ALA A 148 0.15 1.22 17.19
CA ALA A 148 -0.13 0.85 18.58
C ALA A 148 -0.12 2.05 19.53
N LEU A 149 0.96 2.84 19.60
CA LEU A 149 1.04 4.02 20.44
C LEU A 149 -0.02 5.08 20.08
N SER A 150 -0.25 5.32 18.78
CA SER A 150 -1.21 6.33 18.33
C SER A 150 -2.66 5.97 18.68
N ILE A 151 -3.01 4.68 18.71
CA ILE A 151 -4.31 4.19 19.19
C ILE A 151 -4.44 4.50 20.68
N VAL A 152 -3.41 4.22 21.47
CA VAL A 152 -3.38 4.50 22.92
C VAL A 152 -3.54 6.00 23.19
N GLU A 153 -2.79 6.84 22.48
CA GLU A 153 -2.89 8.30 22.57
C GLU A 153 -4.32 8.80 22.30
N ALA A 154 -4.94 8.32 21.23
CA ALA A 154 -6.30 8.70 20.85
C ALA A 154 -7.35 8.27 21.89
N VAL A 155 -7.21 7.06 22.44
CA VAL A 155 -8.12 6.52 23.46
C VAL A 155 -7.96 7.24 24.78
N LYS A 156 -6.73 7.46 25.24
CA LYS A 156 -6.45 8.14 26.52
C LYS A 156 -6.75 9.65 26.51
N ALA A 157 -6.85 10.24 25.33
CA ALA A 157 -7.38 11.60 25.16
C ALA A 157 -8.90 11.71 25.45
N ASN A 158 -9.61 10.58 25.56
CA ASN A 158 -11.01 10.54 25.97
C ASN A 158 -11.13 10.20 27.47
N PRO A 159 -11.89 10.97 28.28
CA PRO A 159 -12.17 10.61 29.66
C PRO A 159 -12.80 9.20 29.75
N GLY A 160 -12.20 8.32 30.56
CA GLY A 160 -12.65 6.93 30.70
C GLY A 160 -12.28 5.99 29.56
N GLY A 161 -11.40 6.42 28.66
CA GLY A 161 -10.88 5.55 27.58
C GLY A 161 -10.09 4.36 28.13
N LEU A 162 -10.37 3.16 27.61
CA LEU A 162 -9.77 1.89 28.04
C LEU A 162 -8.80 1.33 27.00
N VAL A 163 -7.63 0.91 27.45
CA VAL A 163 -6.60 0.26 26.62
C VAL A 163 -6.38 -1.18 27.10
N LEU A 164 -6.60 -2.12 26.19
CA LEU A 164 -6.34 -3.55 26.38
C LEU A 164 -5.15 -3.94 25.51
N ALA A 165 -4.15 -4.60 26.10
CA ALA A 165 -2.98 -5.08 25.40
C ALA A 165 -2.90 -6.61 25.49
N GLN A 166 -2.81 -7.30 24.35
CA GLN A 166 -2.47 -8.72 24.32
C GLN A 166 -0.96 -8.88 24.17
N VAL A 167 -0.34 -9.69 25.03
CA VAL A 167 1.11 -9.96 25.04
C VAL A 167 1.38 -11.45 25.04
N LEU A 168 2.60 -11.85 24.65
CA LEU A 168 3.05 -13.24 24.76
C LEU A 168 3.55 -13.60 26.16
N ARG A 169 4.10 -12.62 26.90
CA ARG A 169 4.71 -12.83 28.21
C ARG A 169 4.69 -11.57 29.08
N VAL A 170 4.80 -11.82 30.38
CA VAL A 170 5.06 -10.78 31.38
C VAL A 170 6.43 -11.07 32.01
N VAL A 171 7.23 -10.03 32.20
CA VAL A 171 8.57 -10.07 32.79
C VAL A 171 8.66 -9.17 34.02
N THR A 172 9.73 -9.33 34.81
CA THR A 172 9.98 -8.50 36.00
C THR A 172 10.27 -7.05 35.60
N LEU A 173 9.89 -6.11 36.45
CA LEU A 173 10.21 -4.70 36.26
C LEU A 173 11.72 -4.47 36.08
N GLY A 174 12.08 -3.75 35.01
CA GLY A 174 13.46 -3.43 34.65
C GLY A 174 14.09 -4.39 33.64
N GLU A 175 13.44 -5.49 33.27
CA GLU A 175 13.92 -6.36 32.18
C GLU A 175 13.71 -5.74 30.79
N ILE A 176 12.68 -4.89 30.62
CA ILE A 176 12.50 -4.12 29.38
C ILE A 176 13.40 -2.88 29.46
N HIS A 177 14.32 -2.75 28.51
CA HIS A 177 15.13 -1.53 28.40
C HIS A 177 14.22 -0.31 28.16
N PRO A 178 14.38 0.81 28.91
CA PRO A 178 13.44 1.95 28.83
C PRO A 178 13.23 2.52 27.42
N LYS A 179 14.23 2.47 26.55
CA LYS A 179 14.13 2.92 25.15
C LYS A 179 13.39 1.94 24.24
N HIS A 180 13.16 0.72 24.69
CA HIS A 180 12.37 -0.30 23.97
C HIS A 180 10.91 -0.31 24.40
N VAL A 181 10.54 0.45 25.43
CA VAL A 181 9.15 0.65 25.83
C VAL A 181 8.43 1.45 24.73
N VAL A 182 7.51 0.81 24.03
CA VAL A 182 6.68 1.44 22.98
C VAL A 182 5.46 2.11 23.61
N VAL A 183 4.85 1.49 24.62
CA VAL A 183 3.71 2.04 25.36
C VAL A 183 4.01 2.00 26.86
N PRO A 184 4.07 3.17 27.54
CA PRO A 184 4.24 3.22 29.00
C PRO A 184 3.06 2.59 29.75
N GLY A 185 3.34 1.80 30.80
CA GLY A 185 2.36 1.05 31.57
C GLY A 185 1.17 1.85 32.12
N PRO A 186 1.33 3.08 32.63
CA PRO A 186 0.19 3.89 33.08
C PRO A 186 -0.86 4.21 32.02
N LEU A 187 -0.57 3.98 30.75
CA LEU A 187 -1.51 4.14 29.63
C LEU A 187 -2.25 2.84 29.28
N VAL A 188 -1.91 1.72 29.91
CA VAL A 188 -2.50 0.39 29.68
C VAL A 188 -3.38 0.00 30.87
N ASP A 189 -4.65 -0.28 30.64
CA ASP A 189 -5.58 -0.64 31.72
C ASP A 189 -5.62 -2.16 31.97
N TYR A 190 -5.44 -2.95 30.90
CA TYR A 190 -5.50 -4.42 31.00
C TYR A 190 -4.43 -5.07 30.11
N VAL A 191 -3.73 -6.02 30.68
CA VAL A 191 -2.78 -6.89 29.96
C VAL A 191 -3.35 -8.30 29.93
N VAL A 192 -3.49 -8.86 28.73
CA VAL A 192 -3.96 -10.22 28.48
C VAL A 192 -2.81 -11.05 27.90
N VAL A 193 -2.44 -12.13 28.57
CA VAL A 193 -1.37 -13.01 28.10
C VAL A 193 -1.94 -14.06 27.14
N ALA A 194 -1.43 -14.10 25.93
CA ALA A 194 -1.70 -15.16 24.97
C ALA A 194 -0.99 -16.45 25.41
N ARG A 195 -1.71 -17.36 26.03
CA ARG A 195 -1.10 -18.59 26.59
C ARG A 195 -0.46 -19.42 25.50
N ARG A 196 0.79 -19.83 25.74
CA ARG A 196 1.53 -20.73 24.87
C ARG A 196 0.78 -22.05 24.63
N GLY A 197 0.78 -22.52 23.38
CA GLY A 197 0.06 -23.73 22.96
C GLY A 197 -1.45 -23.58 22.81
N THR A 198 -2.00 -22.38 22.93
CA THR A 198 -3.44 -22.11 22.73
C THR A 198 -3.71 -21.45 21.37
N GLU A 199 -4.99 -21.42 20.96
CA GLU A 199 -5.42 -20.66 19.78
C GLU A 199 -5.07 -19.17 19.89
N ALA A 200 -5.05 -18.61 21.13
CA ALA A 200 -4.68 -17.21 21.35
C ALA A 200 -3.24 -16.92 20.93
N GLU A 201 -2.30 -17.86 21.14
CA GLU A 201 -0.92 -17.73 20.66
C GLU A 201 -0.86 -17.70 19.14
N LYS A 202 -1.59 -18.57 18.46
CA LYS A 202 -1.62 -18.61 16.98
C LYS A 202 -2.13 -17.31 16.37
N PHE A 203 -3.13 -16.69 16.99
CA PHE A 203 -3.69 -15.43 16.54
C PHE A 203 -2.98 -14.18 17.09
N HIS A 204 -1.94 -14.38 17.89
CA HIS A 204 -1.14 -13.26 18.39
C HIS A 204 -0.27 -12.67 17.29
N TRP A 205 0.31 -13.50 16.43
CA TRP A 205 1.26 -13.07 15.42
C TRP A 205 0.61 -12.19 14.34
N GLN A 206 1.34 -11.17 13.88
CA GLN A 206 0.90 -10.29 12.79
C GLN A 206 0.99 -10.96 11.42
N THR A 207 1.78 -12.03 11.32
CA THR A 207 2.04 -12.76 10.09
C THR A 207 1.49 -14.17 10.18
N ALA A 208 1.22 -14.79 9.03
CA ALA A 208 0.80 -16.19 8.94
C ALA A 208 2.01 -17.16 8.98
N SER A 209 3.19 -16.68 8.63
CA SER A 209 4.43 -17.47 8.55
C SER A 209 5.16 -17.54 9.90
N PHE A 210 4.61 -18.27 10.84
CA PHE A 210 5.13 -18.36 12.22
C PHE A 210 6.60 -18.79 12.30
N ASP A 211 7.02 -19.74 11.46
CA ASP A 211 8.39 -20.25 11.45
C ASP A 211 9.42 -19.19 10.99
N LEU A 212 8.97 -18.20 10.24
CA LEU A 212 9.80 -17.08 9.77
C LEU A 212 9.82 -15.92 10.76
N ASN A 213 9.03 -15.95 11.82
CA ASN A 213 8.88 -14.81 12.72
C ASN A 213 10.20 -14.28 13.30
N PRO A 214 11.18 -15.11 13.70
CA PRO A 214 12.48 -14.62 14.18
C PRO A 214 13.25 -13.80 13.12
N ILE A 215 13.06 -14.11 11.84
CA ILE A 215 13.69 -13.37 10.74
C ILE A 215 12.87 -12.09 10.44
N ILE A 216 11.56 -12.18 10.52
CA ILE A 216 10.63 -11.06 10.27
C ILE A 216 10.74 -10.00 11.38
N SER A 217 10.93 -10.40 12.63
CA SER A 217 11.15 -9.47 13.75
C SER A 217 12.57 -8.89 13.80
N GLY A 218 13.52 -9.51 13.07
CA GLY A 218 14.93 -9.13 13.12
C GLY A 218 15.76 -9.84 14.20
N ASP A 219 15.16 -10.76 14.97
CA ASP A 219 15.86 -11.55 16.00
C ASP A 219 16.87 -12.54 15.40
N ALA A 220 16.63 -13.01 14.17
CA ALA A 220 17.54 -13.86 13.43
C ALA A 220 17.98 -13.20 12.11
N PRO A 221 19.26 -13.35 11.72
CA PRO A 221 19.76 -12.76 10.48
C PRO A 221 19.11 -13.42 9.26
N TYR A 222 18.66 -12.59 8.32
CA TYR A 222 18.20 -13.07 7.03
C TYR A 222 19.39 -13.39 6.12
N ARG A 223 19.55 -14.65 5.77
CA ARG A 223 20.52 -15.12 4.78
C ARG A 223 19.76 -15.66 3.57
N ALA A 224 19.47 -14.78 2.64
CA ALA A 224 18.78 -15.18 1.41
C ALA A 224 19.68 -15.98 0.48
N GLY A 225 19.20 -17.15 0.08
CA GLY A 225 19.52 -17.64 -1.26
C GLY A 225 18.71 -16.80 -2.26
N TYR A 226 19.34 -16.05 -3.13
CA TYR A 226 18.64 -15.31 -4.17
C TYR A 226 18.42 -16.23 -5.38
N GLU A 227 17.16 -16.46 -5.72
CA GLU A 227 16.79 -17.06 -7.01
C GLU A 227 16.29 -15.94 -7.93
N PRO A 228 16.96 -15.71 -9.09
CA PRO A 228 16.52 -14.72 -10.04
C PRO A 228 15.10 -14.98 -10.53
N LEU A 229 14.27 -13.96 -10.57
CA LEU A 229 12.95 -14.05 -11.20
C LEU A 229 13.11 -14.55 -12.65
N PRO A 230 12.37 -15.57 -13.10
CA PRO A 230 12.45 -16.06 -14.46
C PRO A 230 12.08 -14.97 -15.48
N LEU A 231 12.73 -14.99 -16.63
CA LEU A 231 12.43 -14.05 -17.72
C LEU A 231 10.98 -14.26 -18.19
N GLY A 232 10.18 -13.20 -18.11
CA GLY A 232 8.77 -13.21 -18.47
C GLY A 232 8.19 -11.80 -18.41
N LEU A 233 6.89 -11.71 -18.50
CA LEU A 233 6.16 -10.44 -18.47
C LEU A 233 6.52 -9.60 -17.23
N GLU A 234 6.47 -10.19 -16.06
CA GLU A 234 6.68 -9.48 -14.78
C GLU A 234 8.10 -8.93 -14.68
N LYS A 235 9.10 -9.76 -15.02
CA LYS A 235 10.50 -9.33 -15.03
C LYS A 235 10.76 -8.24 -16.07
N ALA A 236 10.14 -8.30 -17.24
CA ALA A 236 10.28 -7.27 -18.27
C ALA A 236 9.72 -5.92 -17.78
N VAL A 237 8.53 -5.90 -17.19
CA VAL A 237 7.96 -4.68 -16.60
C VAL A 237 8.85 -4.15 -15.48
N ALA A 238 9.28 -5.01 -14.56
CA ALA A 238 10.15 -4.63 -13.45
C ALA A 238 11.49 -4.06 -13.93
N ARG A 239 12.13 -4.66 -14.92
CA ARG A 239 13.36 -4.15 -15.55
C ARG A 239 13.16 -2.77 -16.15
N ARG A 240 12.04 -2.55 -16.85
CA ARG A 240 11.74 -1.23 -17.43
C ARG A 240 11.55 -0.17 -16.33
N VAL A 241 10.91 -0.53 -15.21
CA VAL A 241 10.81 0.36 -14.04
C VAL A 241 12.20 0.67 -13.47
N VAL A 242 13.08 -0.33 -13.28
CA VAL A 242 14.45 -0.12 -12.75
C VAL A 242 15.26 0.82 -13.64
N LEU A 243 15.13 0.73 -14.96
CA LEU A 243 15.76 1.69 -15.87
C LEU A 243 15.27 3.13 -15.63
N GLU A 244 13.99 3.30 -15.32
CA GLU A 244 13.46 4.61 -14.98
C GLU A 244 13.95 5.11 -13.61
N LEU A 245 14.06 4.22 -12.62
CA LEU A 245 14.61 4.55 -11.30
C LEU A 245 16.08 4.99 -11.40
N LEU A 246 16.89 4.43 -12.32
CA LEU A 246 18.26 4.90 -12.55
C LEU A 246 18.30 6.31 -13.14
N ARG A 247 17.33 6.70 -13.95
CA ARG A 247 17.20 8.11 -14.40
C ARG A 247 16.92 9.04 -13.21
N VAL A 248 16.14 8.57 -12.23
CA VAL A 248 15.92 9.34 -10.99
C VAL A 248 17.24 9.45 -10.21
N VAL A 249 18.01 8.37 -10.08
CA VAL A 249 19.34 8.41 -9.44
C VAL A 249 20.27 9.43 -10.13
N GLU A 250 20.26 9.46 -11.45
CA GLU A 250 21.04 10.45 -12.24
C GLU A 250 20.58 11.88 -11.96
N GLU A 251 19.27 12.11 -11.96
CA GLU A 251 18.66 13.43 -11.73
C GLU A 251 18.98 13.98 -10.33
N VAL A 252 18.87 13.13 -9.30
CA VAL A 252 19.06 13.56 -7.90
C VAL A 252 20.52 13.47 -7.42
N GLY A 253 21.38 12.72 -8.11
CA GLY A 253 22.80 12.57 -7.82
C GLY A 253 23.14 11.85 -6.50
N ARG A 254 22.21 11.06 -5.95
CA ARG A 254 22.36 10.29 -4.70
C ARG A 254 21.56 8.99 -4.75
N PRO A 255 21.80 8.04 -3.82
CA PRO A 255 20.87 6.93 -3.62
C PRO A 255 19.44 7.42 -3.37
N ILE A 256 18.46 6.69 -3.91
CA ILE A 256 17.04 7.06 -3.86
C ILE A 256 16.26 6.17 -2.90
N VAL A 257 15.16 6.71 -2.38
CA VAL A 257 14.21 5.98 -1.55
C VAL A 257 12.91 5.82 -2.33
N ILE A 258 12.40 4.59 -2.39
CA ILE A 258 11.20 4.26 -3.13
C ILE A 258 10.21 3.42 -2.30
N ASN A 259 8.94 3.44 -2.71
CA ASN A 259 7.96 2.46 -2.28
C ASN A 259 7.55 1.56 -3.45
N LEU A 260 7.29 0.29 -3.17
CA LEU A 260 6.79 -0.70 -4.12
C LEU A 260 5.43 -1.22 -3.66
N GLY A 261 4.46 -1.19 -4.57
CA GLY A 261 3.16 -1.80 -4.38
C GLY A 261 3.16 -3.30 -4.61
N VAL A 262 2.02 -3.92 -4.34
CA VAL A 262 1.76 -5.36 -4.48
C VAL A 262 1.70 -5.78 -5.96
N GLY A 263 2.02 -7.05 -6.24
CA GLY A 263 1.96 -7.65 -7.57
C GLY A 263 3.18 -7.34 -8.43
N ILE A 264 3.00 -7.01 -9.69
CA ILE A 264 4.11 -6.73 -10.63
C ILE A 264 5.09 -5.66 -10.11
N PRO A 265 4.66 -4.57 -9.45
CA PRO A 265 5.61 -3.63 -8.83
C PRO A 265 6.58 -4.26 -7.83
N ALA A 266 6.16 -5.29 -7.10
CA ALA A 266 7.04 -5.98 -6.14
C ALA A 266 8.23 -6.68 -6.82
N ALA A 267 8.08 -7.14 -8.07
CA ALA A 267 9.15 -7.74 -8.85
C ALA A 267 10.33 -6.76 -9.14
N VAL A 268 10.13 -5.46 -8.96
CA VAL A 268 11.20 -4.45 -9.03
C VAL A 268 12.28 -4.74 -7.99
N ALA A 269 11.88 -5.20 -6.79
CA ALA A 269 12.82 -5.57 -5.73
C ALA A 269 13.75 -6.73 -6.16
N ASP A 270 13.22 -7.71 -6.89
CA ASP A 270 14.03 -8.83 -7.38
C ASP A 270 15.05 -8.37 -8.43
N VAL A 271 14.65 -7.46 -9.33
CA VAL A 271 15.57 -6.89 -10.32
C VAL A 271 16.62 -6.01 -9.65
N VAL A 272 16.27 -5.18 -8.66
CA VAL A 272 17.22 -4.37 -7.88
C VAL A 272 18.29 -5.26 -7.25
N ARG A 273 17.91 -6.39 -6.63
CA ARG A 273 18.86 -7.36 -6.05
C ARG A 273 19.65 -8.08 -7.11
N GLU A 274 19.02 -8.54 -8.20
CA GLU A 274 19.73 -9.20 -9.31
C GLU A 274 20.85 -8.34 -9.83
N GLU A 275 20.62 -7.04 -9.96
CA GLU A 275 21.60 -6.06 -10.45
C GLU A 275 22.56 -5.55 -9.36
N GLY A 276 22.36 -5.92 -8.08
CA GLY A 276 23.16 -5.48 -6.94
C GLY A 276 23.03 -3.98 -6.67
N LEU A 277 21.80 -3.46 -6.71
CA LEU A 277 21.48 -2.04 -6.56
C LEU A 277 20.88 -1.67 -5.21
N ASP A 278 20.87 -2.57 -4.22
CA ASP A 278 20.23 -2.37 -2.91
C ASP A 278 20.80 -1.18 -2.11
N ASP A 279 22.05 -0.79 -2.36
CA ASP A 279 22.70 0.38 -1.77
C ASP A 279 22.49 1.67 -2.58
N VAL A 280 21.83 1.59 -3.72
CA VAL A 280 21.51 2.72 -4.61
C VAL A 280 20.00 3.01 -4.59
N ILE A 281 19.19 1.97 -4.47
CA ILE A 281 17.73 2.04 -4.47
C ILE A 281 17.22 1.42 -3.16
N HIS A 282 16.91 2.28 -2.20
CA HIS A 282 16.39 1.87 -0.89
C HIS A 282 14.87 1.67 -0.97
N MET A 283 14.44 0.45 -0.74
CA MET A 283 13.02 0.09 -0.78
C MET A 283 12.38 0.21 0.59
N THR A 284 11.13 0.64 0.63
CA THR A 284 10.33 0.75 1.85
C THR A 284 9.00 0.03 1.71
N VAL A 285 8.49 -0.50 2.82
CA VAL A 285 7.15 -1.07 2.93
C VAL A 285 6.26 -0.11 3.71
N GLU A 286 5.02 0.08 3.27
CA GLU A 286 4.10 1.10 3.81
C GLU A 286 3.81 0.97 5.30
N SER A 287 3.92 -0.24 5.85
CA SER A 287 3.68 -0.56 7.26
C SER A 287 4.85 -0.22 8.19
N GLY A 288 6.03 0.17 7.63
CA GLY A 288 7.18 0.64 8.40
C GLY A 288 8.55 0.09 8.05
N PRO A 289 8.74 -1.12 7.49
CA PRO A 289 10.06 -1.66 7.18
C PRO A 289 10.81 -0.89 6.10
N TRP A 290 12.12 -0.79 6.28
CA TRP A 290 13.10 -0.19 5.36
C TRP A 290 14.14 -1.23 4.94
N GLY A 291 14.30 -1.44 3.65
CA GLY A 291 15.17 -2.47 3.09
C GLY A 291 14.59 -3.88 3.24
N GLY A 292 15.44 -4.86 3.00
CA GLY A 292 15.05 -6.27 3.09
C GLY A 292 14.13 -6.74 1.95
N VAL A 293 13.44 -7.83 2.19
CA VAL A 293 12.50 -8.50 1.27
C VAL A 293 11.09 -8.34 1.78
N ALA A 294 10.28 -7.52 1.12
CA ALA A 294 8.87 -7.39 1.43
C ALA A 294 8.15 -8.74 1.25
N LEU A 295 7.33 -9.11 2.21
CA LEU A 295 6.52 -10.30 2.14
C LEU A 295 5.19 -10.03 1.44
N MET A 296 4.62 -11.08 0.87
CA MET A 296 3.41 -11.01 0.06
C MET A 296 2.26 -11.78 0.72
N ASP A 297 1.09 -11.74 0.10
CA ASP A 297 -0.11 -12.45 0.52
C ASP A 297 -0.50 -12.14 1.97
N LEU A 298 -0.62 -13.16 2.82
CA LEU A 298 -1.05 -13.04 4.22
C LEU A 298 -0.01 -12.40 5.13
N ASP A 299 1.24 -12.32 4.70
CA ASP A 299 2.34 -11.67 5.42
C ASP A 299 2.64 -10.27 4.89
N PHE A 300 1.80 -9.76 3.99
CA PHE A 300 1.94 -8.42 3.42
C PHE A 300 2.02 -7.35 4.51
N GLY A 301 2.99 -6.47 4.35
CA GLY A 301 3.30 -5.42 5.32
C GLY A 301 4.53 -5.72 6.19
N ALA A 302 4.96 -6.99 6.26
CA ALA A 302 6.22 -7.38 6.89
C ALA A 302 7.35 -7.46 5.86
N ALA A 303 8.60 -7.51 6.35
CA ALA A 303 9.78 -7.73 5.52
C ALA A 303 10.80 -8.58 6.28
N MET A 304 11.61 -9.36 5.53
CA MET A 304 12.75 -10.08 6.08
C MET A 304 14.05 -9.33 5.80
N GLY A 305 14.96 -9.25 6.78
CA GLY A 305 16.26 -8.62 6.61
C GLY A 305 16.22 -7.10 6.43
N HIS A 306 15.17 -6.45 6.89
CA HIS A 306 15.08 -4.99 6.97
C HIS A 306 16.13 -4.45 7.95
N TYR A 307 16.57 -3.21 7.76
CA TYR A 307 17.56 -2.54 8.62
C TYR A 307 16.93 -1.50 9.55
N ALA A 308 15.68 -1.12 9.33
CA ALA A 308 14.90 -0.26 10.21
C ALA A 308 13.40 -0.54 10.08
N VAL A 309 12.64 -0.23 11.13
CA VAL A 309 11.18 -0.26 11.13
C VAL A 309 10.68 1.03 11.78
N LEU A 310 9.82 1.76 11.09
CA LEU A 310 9.16 2.95 11.62
C LEU A 310 7.73 2.63 12.07
N PRO A 311 7.20 3.36 13.07
CA PRO A 311 5.75 3.36 13.30
C PRO A 311 4.99 3.77 12.03
N MET A 312 3.86 3.11 11.78
CA MET A 312 3.08 3.34 10.55
C MET A 312 2.66 4.81 10.34
N PRO A 313 2.22 5.58 11.35
CA PRO A 313 1.91 6.99 11.16
C PRO A 313 3.09 7.80 10.64
N ASP A 314 4.30 7.54 11.16
CA ASP A 314 5.51 8.27 10.80
C ASP A 314 5.97 7.88 9.39
N GLN A 315 5.86 6.60 9.03
CA GLN A 315 6.11 6.13 7.67
C GLN A 315 5.21 6.84 6.65
N PHE A 316 3.91 6.95 6.94
CA PHE A 316 2.98 7.63 6.04
C PHE A 316 3.12 9.16 6.01
N ILE A 317 3.65 9.78 7.08
CA ILE A 317 4.04 11.20 7.06
C ILE A 317 5.17 11.41 6.03
N LEU A 318 6.17 10.54 6.01
CA LEU A 318 7.25 10.60 5.02
C LEU A 318 6.72 10.47 3.58
N TYR A 319 5.78 9.54 3.35
CA TYR A 319 5.18 9.37 2.03
C TYR A 319 4.37 10.60 1.61
N GLU A 320 3.44 11.07 2.43
CA GLU A 320 2.59 12.20 2.11
C GLU A 320 3.39 13.51 1.99
N GLY A 321 4.46 13.66 2.78
CA GLY A 321 5.38 14.80 2.74
C GLY A 321 6.33 14.81 1.54
N GLY A 322 6.31 13.78 0.68
CA GLY A 322 7.17 13.71 -0.50
C GLY A 322 8.62 13.37 -0.19
N ALA A 323 8.89 12.70 0.94
CA ALA A 323 10.26 12.31 1.33
C ALA A 323 10.81 11.09 0.56
N ILE A 324 10.00 10.45 -0.29
CA ILE A 324 10.44 9.39 -1.20
C ILE A 324 10.60 9.95 -2.62
N ASP A 325 11.59 9.43 -3.34
CA ASP A 325 11.96 9.95 -4.66
C ASP A 325 11.02 9.46 -5.78
N ALA A 326 10.53 8.24 -5.64
CA ALA A 326 9.59 7.62 -6.59
C ALA A 326 8.78 6.49 -5.95
N THR A 327 7.71 6.10 -6.62
CA THR A 327 6.97 4.87 -6.28
C THR A 327 6.61 4.09 -7.53
N SER A 328 6.56 2.74 -7.40
CA SER A 328 5.95 1.88 -8.42
C SER A 328 4.73 1.19 -7.82
N LEU A 329 3.56 1.39 -8.45
CA LEU A 329 2.27 0.92 -7.95
C LEU A 329 1.51 0.15 -9.03
N GLY A 330 0.71 -0.84 -8.60
CA GLY A 330 -0.16 -1.59 -9.49
C GLY A 330 -1.39 -0.79 -9.95
N PHE A 331 -2.01 -1.20 -11.05
CA PHE A 331 -3.26 -0.64 -11.53
C PHE A 331 -4.20 -1.72 -12.09
N MET A 332 -5.50 -1.50 -11.91
CA MET A 332 -6.55 -2.31 -12.54
C MET A 332 -7.02 -1.65 -13.83
N GLN A 333 -7.20 -0.33 -13.83
CA GLN A 333 -7.64 0.46 -14.98
C GLN A 333 -6.91 1.78 -15.05
N VAL A 334 -6.70 2.27 -16.27
CA VAL A 334 -6.22 3.63 -16.60
C VAL A 334 -7.18 4.22 -17.64
N ASP A 335 -7.63 5.47 -17.48
CA ASP A 335 -8.48 6.12 -18.48
C ASP A 335 -7.71 7.07 -19.40
N GLU A 336 -8.45 7.63 -20.39
CA GLU A 336 -7.88 8.53 -21.40
C GLU A 336 -7.25 9.81 -20.81
N LEU A 337 -7.72 10.23 -19.63
CA LEU A 337 -7.16 11.38 -18.90
C LEU A 337 -5.97 11.00 -18.03
N GLY A 338 -5.71 9.70 -17.85
CA GLY A 338 -4.65 9.17 -17.00
C GLY A 338 -5.06 8.90 -15.55
N ASN A 339 -6.34 9.01 -15.21
CA ASN A 339 -6.81 8.59 -13.89
C ASN A 339 -6.61 7.08 -13.72
N VAL A 340 -6.37 6.65 -12.47
CA VAL A 340 -6.14 5.24 -12.16
C VAL A 340 -7.18 4.72 -11.17
N ASN A 341 -7.68 3.53 -11.44
CA ASN A 341 -8.35 2.66 -10.50
C ASN A 341 -7.42 1.49 -10.15
N SER A 342 -7.12 1.33 -8.87
CA SER A 342 -6.24 0.25 -8.37
C SER A 342 -6.95 -0.74 -7.46
N ALA A 343 -8.21 -0.47 -7.07
CA ALA A 343 -8.84 -1.18 -5.96
C ALA A 343 -10.28 -1.65 -6.20
N PHE A 344 -11.05 -1.00 -7.07
CA PHE A 344 -12.50 -1.21 -7.13
C PHE A 344 -12.94 -1.92 -8.40
N ALA A 345 -13.90 -2.83 -8.25
CA ALA A 345 -14.61 -3.48 -9.35
C ALA A 345 -16.11 -3.56 -9.01
N PRO A 346 -17.00 -3.60 -10.03
CA PRO A 346 -18.44 -3.78 -9.79
C PRO A 346 -18.73 -5.02 -8.95
N GLY A 347 -19.62 -4.88 -7.95
CA GLY A 347 -20.04 -5.98 -7.08
C GLY A 347 -18.94 -6.54 -6.16
N ARG A 348 -17.89 -5.76 -5.90
CA ARG A 348 -16.82 -6.19 -5.01
C ARG A 348 -16.46 -5.12 -3.99
N ILE A 349 -16.56 -5.47 -2.72
CA ILE A 349 -16.16 -4.61 -1.61
C ILE A 349 -14.66 -4.81 -1.33
N THR A 350 -13.89 -3.75 -1.50
CA THR A 350 -12.44 -3.73 -1.30
C THR A 350 -12.04 -2.47 -0.54
N GLY A 351 -10.98 -1.80 -0.92
CA GLY A 351 -10.52 -0.53 -0.36
C GLY A 351 -9.14 -0.17 -0.89
N PRO A 352 -8.71 1.07 -0.72
CA PRO A 352 -7.51 1.59 -1.40
C PRO A 352 -6.18 1.23 -0.72
N GLY A 353 -6.18 0.74 0.54
CA GLY A 353 -4.93 0.51 1.28
C GLY A 353 -4.10 1.79 1.45
N GLY A 354 -2.80 1.69 1.21
CA GLY A 354 -1.86 2.82 1.23
C GLY A 354 -1.75 3.60 -0.08
N PHE A 355 -2.26 3.03 -1.17
CA PHE A 355 -2.09 3.56 -2.52
C PHE A 355 -2.37 5.06 -2.67
N PRO A 356 -3.49 5.65 -2.16
CA PRO A 356 -3.77 7.06 -2.38
C PRO A 356 -2.73 8.00 -1.77
N ILE A 357 -2.21 7.68 -0.58
CA ILE A 357 -1.20 8.51 0.08
C ILE A 357 0.12 8.43 -0.66
N ILE A 358 0.55 7.21 -0.99
CA ILE A 358 1.83 6.96 -1.65
C ILE A 358 1.85 7.64 -3.03
N ALA A 359 0.78 7.45 -3.82
CA ALA A 359 0.67 8.06 -5.13
C ALA A 359 0.54 9.60 -5.08
N THR A 360 -0.19 10.13 -4.07
CA THR A 360 -0.34 11.59 -3.91
C THR A 360 0.94 12.24 -3.40
N GLY A 361 1.69 11.61 -2.49
CA GLY A 361 2.91 12.19 -1.92
C GLY A 361 4.14 12.06 -2.81
N SER A 362 4.26 10.99 -3.61
CA SER A 362 5.44 10.78 -4.46
C SER A 362 5.54 11.79 -5.59
N PRO A 363 6.71 12.40 -5.83
CA PRO A 363 6.93 13.28 -6.99
C PRO A 363 6.96 12.53 -8.32
N ARG A 364 7.29 11.23 -8.30
CA ARG A 364 7.33 10.35 -9.47
C ARG A 364 6.55 9.08 -9.21
N VAL A 365 5.54 8.81 -10.03
CA VAL A 365 4.64 7.66 -9.88
C VAL A 365 4.71 6.80 -11.14
N TYR A 366 5.18 5.57 -10.98
CA TYR A 366 5.30 4.59 -12.06
C TYR A 366 4.26 3.50 -11.85
N PHE A 367 3.14 3.60 -12.57
CA PHE A 367 2.13 2.55 -12.57
C PHE A 367 2.63 1.38 -13.41
N ALA A 368 2.85 0.22 -12.76
CA ALA A 368 3.43 -0.96 -13.39
C ALA A 368 2.44 -2.13 -13.38
N GLY A 369 2.23 -2.75 -14.53
CA GLY A 369 1.27 -3.84 -14.64
C GLY A 369 1.21 -4.46 -16.03
N ALA A 370 0.53 -5.59 -16.16
CA ALA A 370 0.23 -6.15 -17.46
C ALA A 370 -0.75 -5.26 -18.22
N PHE A 371 -0.63 -5.21 -19.54
CA PHE A 371 -1.46 -4.37 -20.40
C PHE A 371 -2.94 -4.80 -20.41
N THR A 372 -3.19 -6.12 -20.41
CA THR A 372 -4.53 -6.71 -20.25
C THR A 372 -4.58 -7.59 -19.01
N ALA A 373 -5.79 -7.93 -18.53
CA ALA A 373 -5.96 -8.83 -17.38
C ALA A 373 -6.72 -10.12 -17.77
N GLY A 374 -6.64 -11.14 -16.90
CA GLY A 374 -7.18 -12.47 -17.13
C GLY A 374 -6.17 -13.42 -17.79
N LYS A 375 -6.65 -14.57 -18.27
CA LYS A 375 -5.80 -15.60 -18.88
C LYS A 375 -5.18 -15.08 -20.18
N ARG A 376 -3.86 -15.11 -20.27
CA ARG A 376 -3.06 -14.61 -21.40
C ARG A 376 -1.88 -15.53 -21.67
N ASP A 377 -1.38 -15.54 -22.90
CA ASP A 377 -0.11 -16.18 -23.31
C ASP A 377 0.78 -15.12 -23.95
N ILE A 378 1.67 -14.57 -23.13
CA ILE A 378 2.65 -13.55 -23.51
C ILE A 378 4.02 -14.09 -23.15
N ARG A 379 4.90 -14.19 -24.14
CA ARG A 379 6.23 -14.78 -24.01
C ARG A 379 7.32 -13.77 -24.28
N VAL A 380 8.39 -13.85 -23.51
CA VAL A 380 9.61 -13.07 -23.71
C VAL A 380 10.69 -14.04 -24.16
N ALA A 381 11.16 -13.91 -25.39
CA ALA A 381 12.20 -14.77 -25.96
C ALA A 381 12.98 -14.05 -27.07
N ASN A 382 14.25 -14.38 -27.26
CA ASN A 382 15.09 -13.80 -28.31
C ASN A 382 15.14 -12.27 -28.25
N CYS A 383 15.14 -11.69 -27.02
CA CYS A 383 15.11 -10.26 -26.77
C CYS A 383 13.90 -9.54 -27.38
N ARG A 384 12.76 -10.20 -27.46
CA ARG A 384 11.50 -9.69 -28.03
C ARG A 384 10.30 -10.17 -27.23
N LEU A 385 9.21 -9.43 -27.35
CA LEU A 385 7.90 -9.84 -26.85
C LEU A 385 7.11 -10.56 -27.95
N ALA A 386 6.47 -11.66 -27.60
CA ALA A 386 5.55 -12.38 -28.46
C ALA A 386 4.20 -12.50 -27.76
N ILE A 387 3.15 -11.97 -28.37
CA ILE A 387 1.77 -12.01 -27.87
C ILE A 387 1.02 -13.09 -28.65
N ALA A 388 0.89 -14.27 -28.05
CA ALA A 388 0.10 -15.36 -28.61
C ALA A 388 -1.38 -15.20 -28.29
N GLN A 389 -1.71 -14.76 -27.07
CA GLN A 389 -3.08 -14.52 -26.62
C GLN A 389 -3.11 -13.38 -25.61
N ASP A 390 -3.99 -12.40 -25.83
CA ASP A 390 -4.31 -11.36 -24.86
C ASP A 390 -5.26 -11.84 -23.77
N GLY A 391 -5.17 -11.22 -22.60
CA GLY A 391 -6.20 -11.36 -21.58
C GLY A 391 -7.51 -10.70 -22.05
N PRO A 392 -8.67 -11.24 -21.67
CA PRO A 392 -9.97 -10.75 -22.12
C PRO A 392 -10.40 -9.42 -21.48
N ILE A 393 -9.71 -8.97 -20.43
CA ILE A 393 -10.09 -7.77 -19.68
C ILE A 393 -9.22 -6.60 -20.13
N VAL A 394 -9.86 -5.58 -20.68
CA VAL A 394 -9.22 -4.31 -21.06
C VAL A 394 -8.94 -3.50 -19.80
N LYS A 395 -7.73 -2.97 -19.69
CA LYS A 395 -7.30 -2.13 -18.58
C LYS A 395 -7.16 -0.65 -18.95
N PHE A 396 -6.94 -0.35 -20.22
CA PHE A 396 -6.92 1.02 -20.73
C PHE A 396 -8.32 1.34 -21.27
N VAL A 397 -9.13 1.96 -20.39
CA VAL A 397 -10.57 2.16 -20.57
C VAL A 397 -10.90 3.63 -20.84
N LYS A 398 -12.05 3.92 -21.43
CA LYS A 398 -12.46 5.32 -21.68
C LYS A 398 -12.66 6.09 -20.37
N ARG A 399 -13.20 5.41 -19.32
CA ARG A 399 -13.34 5.93 -17.96
C ARG A 399 -13.11 4.81 -16.97
N VAL A 400 -12.31 5.10 -15.93
CA VAL A 400 -12.13 4.15 -14.82
C VAL A 400 -13.43 3.98 -14.03
N PHE A 401 -13.62 2.79 -13.46
CA PHE A 401 -14.81 2.50 -12.64
C PHE A 401 -14.90 3.43 -11.42
N LYS A 402 -13.78 3.65 -10.73
CA LYS A 402 -13.62 4.66 -9.67
C LYS A 402 -12.25 5.31 -9.76
N ILE A 403 -12.18 6.61 -9.58
CA ILE A 403 -10.90 7.32 -9.54
C ILE A 403 -10.28 7.11 -8.17
N VAL A 404 -9.14 6.40 -8.11
CA VAL A 404 -8.32 6.20 -6.91
C VAL A 404 -7.08 7.09 -6.93
N PHE A 405 -6.57 7.40 -8.13
CA PHE A 405 -5.57 8.44 -8.40
C PHE A 405 -6.11 9.41 -9.44
N ASN A 406 -6.07 10.70 -9.14
CA ASN A 406 -6.54 11.75 -10.04
C ASN A 406 -5.36 12.36 -10.81
N ALA A 407 -5.38 12.20 -12.13
CA ALA A 407 -4.32 12.68 -13.02
C ALA A 407 -4.28 14.21 -13.10
N GLY A 408 -5.42 14.89 -13.03
CA GLY A 408 -5.49 16.36 -13.06
C GLY A 408 -4.73 16.99 -11.91
N TYR A 409 -5.00 16.54 -10.68
CA TYR A 409 -4.27 17.03 -9.50
C TYR A 409 -2.78 16.66 -9.54
N ALA A 410 -2.43 15.50 -10.10
CA ALA A 410 -1.03 15.12 -10.26
C ALA A 410 -0.28 16.08 -11.22
N LEU A 411 -0.91 16.49 -12.31
CA LEU A 411 -0.36 17.47 -13.23
C LEU A 411 -0.23 18.87 -12.61
N GLU A 412 -1.23 19.31 -11.86
CA GLU A 412 -1.18 20.58 -11.12
C GLU A 412 -0.02 20.64 -10.13
N GLU A 413 0.32 19.49 -9.51
CA GLU A 413 1.46 19.35 -8.59
C GLU A 413 2.79 19.10 -9.31
N GLY A 414 2.81 19.07 -10.63
CA GLY A 414 4.02 18.89 -11.44
C GLY A 414 4.63 17.47 -11.34
N LYS A 415 3.83 16.46 -11.02
CA LYS A 415 4.31 15.08 -10.89
C LYS A 415 4.67 14.45 -12.23
N VAL A 416 5.69 13.60 -12.20
CA VAL A 416 6.02 12.70 -13.33
C VAL A 416 5.22 11.41 -13.15
N VAL A 417 4.35 11.10 -14.10
CA VAL A 417 3.53 9.89 -14.06
C VAL A 417 3.74 9.07 -15.33
N MET A 418 4.04 7.78 -15.17
CA MET A 418 4.18 6.85 -16.28
C MET A 418 3.36 5.59 -16.03
N TYR A 419 2.89 4.97 -17.13
CA TYR A 419 2.16 3.70 -17.11
C TYR A 419 3.01 2.69 -17.91
N ILE A 420 3.62 1.76 -17.19
CA ILE A 420 4.63 0.84 -17.72
C ILE A 420 4.02 -0.55 -17.81
N THR A 421 3.97 -1.09 -19.01
CA THR A 421 3.50 -2.45 -19.27
C THR A 421 4.57 -3.26 -20.01
N GLU A 422 4.32 -4.54 -20.21
CA GLU A 422 5.23 -5.42 -20.94
C GLU A 422 5.38 -5.03 -22.41
N ARG A 423 4.40 -4.33 -23.00
CA ARG A 423 4.35 -4.03 -24.44
C ARG A 423 4.45 -2.56 -24.80
N ALA A 424 4.05 -1.68 -23.89
CA ALA A 424 3.98 -0.24 -24.11
C ALA A 424 4.25 0.55 -22.85
N VAL A 425 4.87 1.71 -22.98
CA VAL A 425 5.02 2.72 -21.93
C VAL A 425 4.29 3.98 -22.34
N PHE A 426 3.49 4.49 -21.41
CA PHE A 426 2.79 5.75 -21.60
C PHE A 426 3.24 6.77 -20.56
N LYS A 427 3.11 8.04 -20.90
CA LYS A 427 3.38 9.18 -20.02
C LYS A 427 2.11 10.01 -19.87
N LEU A 428 1.87 10.51 -18.66
CA LEU A 428 0.83 11.50 -18.42
C LEU A 428 1.26 12.87 -18.95
N THR A 429 0.39 13.49 -19.74
CA THR A 429 0.57 14.84 -20.28
C THR A 429 -0.65 15.69 -19.97
N PRO A 430 -0.59 17.02 -20.09
CA PRO A 430 -1.76 17.90 -19.92
C PRO A 430 -2.96 17.57 -20.82
N THR A 431 -2.74 16.78 -21.85
CA THR A 431 -3.77 16.35 -22.80
C THR A 431 -4.15 14.89 -22.70
N GLY A 432 -3.77 14.21 -21.61
CA GLY A 432 -4.08 12.80 -21.33
C GLY A 432 -2.87 11.88 -21.51
N VAL A 433 -3.15 10.62 -21.79
CA VAL A 433 -2.16 9.54 -21.88
C VAL A 433 -1.48 9.55 -23.25
N GLU A 434 -0.15 9.63 -23.26
CA GLU A 434 0.69 9.63 -24.48
C GLU A 434 1.55 8.37 -24.54
N LEU A 435 1.49 7.63 -25.66
CA LEU A 435 2.33 6.46 -25.95
C LEU A 435 3.75 6.95 -26.32
N VAL A 436 4.74 6.50 -25.56
CA VAL A 436 6.15 6.95 -25.73
C VAL A 436 7.11 5.82 -26.07
N GLU A 437 6.82 4.57 -25.67
CA GLU A 437 7.66 3.42 -26.01
C GLU A 437 6.81 2.19 -26.33
N VAL A 438 7.34 1.33 -27.21
CA VAL A 438 6.80 -0.01 -27.48
C VAL A 438 7.88 -1.07 -27.39
N ALA A 439 7.50 -2.28 -26.98
CA ALA A 439 8.41 -3.41 -26.87
C ALA A 439 8.85 -3.91 -28.26
N PRO A 440 10.10 -4.42 -28.41
CA PRO A 440 10.52 -5.10 -29.62
C PRO A 440 9.57 -6.25 -29.97
N GLY A 441 9.07 -6.25 -31.20
CA GLY A 441 8.15 -7.28 -31.71
C GLY A 441 6.66 -6.95 -31.59
N VAL A 442 6.32 -5.79 -31.06
CA VAL A 442 4.93 -5.30 -30.89
C VAL A 442 4.53 -4.44 -32.09
N ASP A 443 3.35 -4.71 -32.66
CA ASP A 443 2.68 -3.83 -33.63
C ASP A 443 1.82 -2.81 -32.89
N VAL A 444 2.10 -1.53 -33.11
CA VAL A 444 1.45 -0.43 -32.39
C VAL A 444 -0.06 -0.42 -32.56
N GLU A 445 -0.52 -0.59 -33.81
CA GLU A 445 -1.95 -0.52 -34.13
C GLU A 445 -2.69 -1.75 -33.62
N LYS A 446 -2.15 -2.94 -33.91
CA LYS A 446 -2.79 -4.22 -33.60
C LYS A 446 -2.73 -4.56 -32.11
N ASP A 447 -1.55 -4.40 -31.51
CA ASP A 447 -1.25 -4.96 -30.19
C ASP A 447 -1.37 -3.91 -29.06
N VAL A 448 -1.49 -2.61 -29.41
CA VAL A 448 -1.69 -1.51 -28.44
C VAL A 448 -2.99 -0.80 -28.70
N VAL A 449 -3.12 -0.02 -29.79
CA VAL A 449 -4.25 0.88 -30.01
C VAL A 449 -5.58 0.15 -30.06
N LYS A 450 -5.69 -0.94 -30.84
CA LYS A 450 -6.92 -1.76 -30.94
C LYS A 450 -7.29 -2.54 -29.67
N LYS A 451 -6.42 -2.52 -28.66
CA LYS A 451 -6.64 -3.19 -27.37
C LYS A 451 -7.00 -2.22 -26.24
N MET A 452 -7.17 -0.95 -26.57
CA MET A 452 -7.60 0.14 -25.67
C MET A 452 -9.01 0.59 -26.05
N GLU A 453 -9.76 1.14 -25.10
CA GLU A 453 -11.06 1.77 -25.37
C GLU A 453 -10.94 3.23 -25.84
N PHE A 454 -9.74 3.75 -25.93
CA PHE A 454 -9.44 5.08 -26.45
C PHE A 454 -8.16 5.06 -27.28
N VAL A 455 -7.98 6.07 -28.14
CA VAL A 455 -6.76 6.23 -28.93
C VAL A 455 -5.82 7.13 -28.16
N PRO A 456 -4.65 6.62 -27.69
CA PRO A 456 -3.69 7.46 -26.99
C PRO A 456 -3.05 8.45 -27.97
N LYS A 457 -2.53 9.55 -27.45
CA LYS A 457 -1.60 10.35 -28.25
C LYS A 457 -0.36 9.51 -28.53
N ILE A 458 0.17 9.66 -29.74
CA ILE A 458 1.46 9.04 -30.12
C ILE A 458 2.44 10.17 -30.30
N GLY A 459 3.38 10.30 -29.37
CA GLY A 459 4.46 11.27 -29.42
C GLY A 459 5.65 10.79 -30.25
N LYS A 460 6.85 11.20 -29.85
CA LYS A 460 8.06 10.57 -30.39
C LYS A 460 8.16 9.16 -29.83
N LEU A 461 7.73 8.19 -30.67
CA LEU A 461 7.70 6.79 -30.28
C LEU A 461 9.10 6.18 -30.37
N GLU A 462 9.53 5.52 -29.28
CA GLU A 462 10.82 4.82 -29.20
C GLU A 462 10.59 3.32 -29.00
N GLU A 463 11.56 2.47 -29.39
CA GLU A 463 11.58 1.07 -29.02
C GLU A 463 12.15 0.95 -27.59
N MET A 464 11.52 0.16 -26.72
CA MET A 464 12.04 -0.13 -25.38
C MET A 464 13.45 -0.74 -25.49
N ASP A 465 14.28 -0.47 -24.49
CA ASP A 465 15.62 -1.07 -24.40
C ASP A 465 15.53 -2.60 -24.52
N LYS A 466 16.14 -3.16 -25.56
CA LYS A 466 16.11 -4.61 -25.86
C LYS A 466 16.61 -5.47 -24.71
N ARG A 467 17.53 -4.94 -23.89
CA ARG A 467 18.06 -5.65 -22.71
C ARG A 467 16.96 -6.09 -21.75
N VAL A 468 15.85 -5.32 -21.66
CA VAL A 468 14.68 -5.65 -20.85
C VAL A 468 14.13 -7.05 -21.18
N PHE A 469 14.20 -7.45 -22.43
CA PHE A 469 13.64 -8.70 -22.97
C PHE A 469 14.68 -9.80 -23.22
N CYS A 470 15.95 -9.58 -22.84
CA CYS A 470 17.03 -10.53 -23.06
C CYS A 470 17.29 -11.37 -21.81
N GLU A 471 17.84 -12.58 -22.01
CA GLU A 471 18.33 -13.41 -20.90
C GLU A 471 19.52 -12.75 -20.19
N GLY A 472 19.74 -13.14 -18.93
CA GLY A 472 20.82 -12.63 -18.09
C GLY A 472 20.50 -11.29 -17.43
N LYS A 473 21.50 -10.69 -16.80
CA LYS A 473 21.41 -9.39 -16.12
C LYS A 473 21.46 -8.23 -17.09
N LEU A 474 20.89 -7.09 -16.71
CA LEU A 474 21.02 -5.83 -17.46
C LEU A 474 22.42 -5.22 -17.37
N GLY A 475 23.16 -5.53 -16.29
CA GLY A 475 24.51 -5.02 -16.06
C GLY A 475 24.54 -3.59 -15.53
N LEU A 476 23.54 -3.18 -14.78
CA LEU A 476 23.30 -1.80 -14.36
C LEU A 476 24.21 -1.30 -13.23
N ARG A 477 24.84 -2.19 -12.47
CA ARG A 477 25.69 -1.81 -11.31
C ARG A 477 26.77 -0.77 -11.65
N ARG A 478 27.48 -0.96 -12.76
CA ARG A 478 28.54 -0.03 -13.17
C ARG A 478 27.99 1.33 -13.60
N GLU A 479 26.84 1.33 -14.25
CA GLU A 479 26.11 2.54 -14.64
C GLU A 479 25.67 3.33 -13.40
N ALA A 480 24.98 2.69 -12.46
CA ALA A 480 24.54 3.30 -11.22
C ALA A 480 25.69 3.96 -10.42
N LEU A 481 26.83 3.26 -10.27
CA LEU A 481 27.99 3.81 -9.58
C LEU A 481 28.64 5.01 -10.30
N ARG A 482 28.51 5.11 -11.63
CA ARG A 482 28.98 6.31 -12.38
C ARG A 482 28.04 7.51 -12.15
N LEU A 483 26.73 7.27 -12.08
CA LEU A 483 25.73 8.30 -11.83
C LEU A 483 25.92 8.96 -10.46
N LEU A 484 26.27 8.17 -9.44
CA LEU A 484 26.53 8.66 -8.06
C LEU A 484 27.87 9.43 -7.91
N ARG A 485 28.77 9.36 -8.89
CA ARG A 485 30.09 10.05 -8.84
C ARG A 485 30.11 11.40 -9.57
N ARG A 486 29.02 11.74 -10.24
CA ARG A 486 28.84 13.02 -10.94
C ARG A 486 28.17 14.03 -9.99
#